data_9fdbdc4aa34cf124924be1551dab814f
#
_entry.id   9fdbdc4aa34cf124924be1551dab814f
#
_cell.length_a   1.000
_cell.length_b   1.000
_cell.length_c   1.000
_cell.angle_alpha   90.00
_cell.angle_beta   90.00
_cell.angle_gamma   90.00
#
_symmetry.space_group_name_H-M   'P 1'
#
loop_
_entity.id
_entity.type
_entity.pdbx_description
1 polymer ?
#
loop_
_entity_poly.entity_id
_entity_poly.type
_entity_poly.pdbx_seq_one_letter_code
_entity_poly.pdbx_strand_id
1 'polypeptide(L)'
;MPFTLSMISTVSSLLVLLLLVALPASPQAVMSAPISLAPGGSSSRISTRAGLEAATERTRQPIVTGTSVLGIKYKDGVMLAADTLCSYGSMAKYKDARRLTKINDSTLLGAGGEYSDFQSITDLLKRNALEDKCTADSLYEEDVNEECAREVWNYLRAVMYNRRNKMNPLWNDLVVAGFSQPAGVGDASAGEDKPFLGLVDKIGTTYEDSVIATGFGSYLAIPILREKHREDLEEGEARALLEDCMRVLFYRDCRALNRIQIAKVTKADGVLISEPYEIETSWDSASFVEPKGQLEGDGGW
;
A
#
# COMPACT_ATOMS: atom_id res chain seq x y z
N MET A 1 58.30 -17.23 -25.66
CA MET A 1 58.70 -16.30 -24.60
C MET A 1 57.52 -15.46 -24.22
N PRO A 2 56.93 -15.63 -23.06
CA PRO A 2 55.88 -14.77 -22.54
C PRO A 2 56.45 -14.02 -21.34
N PHE A 3 56.29 -12.72 -21.30
CA PHE A 3 56.34 -11.90 -20.08
C PHE A 3 55.75 -10.53 -20.42
N THR A 4 54.58 -10.21 -19.87
CA THR A 4 54.20 -8.91 -19.31
C THR A 4 52.68 -8.85 -19.18
N LEU A 5 52.14 -9.37 -18.11
CA LEU A 5 50.77 -9.03 -17.64
C LEU A 5 50.65 -9.37 -16.15
N SER A 6 51.33 -8.61 -15.30
CA SER A 6 51.16 -8.76 -13.85
C SER A 6 51.64 -7.54 -13.09
N MET A 7 51.12 -6.34 -13.38
CA MET A 7 51.40 -5.15 -12.56
C MET A 7 50.30 -4.10 -12.52
N ILE A 8 49.06 -4.43 -12.84
CA ILE A 8 47.95 -3.45 -12.78
C ILE A 8 46.93 -3.75 -11.64
N SER A 9 47.12 -4.88 -10.94
CA SER A 9 46.15 -5.32 -9.91
C SER A 9 46.40 -4.80 -8.49
N THR A 10 47.54 -4.19 -8.20
CA THR A 10 47.89 -3.82 -6.81
C THR A 10 47.70 -2.33 -6.46
N VAL A 11 47.43 -1.48 -7.43
CA VAL A 11 47.23 -0.03 -7.17
C VAL A 11 45.78 0.31 -6.84
N SER A 12 44.83 -0.52 -7.24
CA SER A 12 43.41 -0.26 -7.01
C SER A 12 42.95 -0.55 -5.57
N SER A 13 43.65 -1.46 -4.87
CA SER A 13 43.25 -1.80 -3.49
C SER A 13 43.77 -0.83 -2.42
N LEU A 14 44.76 -0.01 -2.73
CA LEU A 14 45.31 0.96 -1.78
C LEU A 14 44.53 2.30 -1.79
N LEU A 15 43.84 2.61 -2.87
CA LEU A 15 43.06 3.85 -2.97
C LEU A 15 41.70 3.75 -2.26
N VAL A 16 41.15 2.56 -2.12
CA VAL A 16 39.87 2.33 -1.40
C VAL A 16 40.05 2.38 0.11
N LEU A 17 41.26 2.08 0.62
CA LEU A 17 41.52 2.10 2.06
C LEU A 17 41.82 3.51 2.62
N LEU A 18 42.16 4.47 1.78
CA LEU A 18 42.48 5.86 2.19
C LEU A 18 41.26 6.79 2.16
N LEU A 19 40.13 6.38 1.58
CA LEU A 19 38.88 7.16 1.55
C LEU A 19 37.93 6.90 2.74
N LEU A 20 38.29 5.98 3.64
CA LEU A 20 37.48 5.60 4.80
C LEU A 20 37.85 6.34 6.11
N VAL A 21 38.78 7.31 6.07
CA VAL A 21 39.27 8.01 7.29
C VAL A 21 38.88 9.50 7.36
N ALA A 22 38.09 10.01 6.43
CA ALA A 22 37.65 11.43 6.46
C ALA A 22 36.14 11.58 6.40
N LEU A 23 35.43 11.04 7.39
CA LEU A 23 34.08 11.51 7.72
C LEU A 23 34.19 12.64 8.76
N PRO A 24 33.69 13.85 8.49
CA PRO A 24 33.64 14.89 9.52
C PRO A 24 32.66 14.48 10.62
N ALA A 25 33.12 14.61 11.86
CA ALA A 25 32.32 14.43 13.05
C ALA A 25 31.06 15.31 12.98
N SER A 26 29.90 14.70 13.24
CA SER A 26 28.63 15.39 13.40
C SER A 26 28.73 16.51 14.42
N PRO A 27 28.12 17.68 14.19
CA PRO A 27 28.09 18.75 15.17
C PRO A 27 27.36 18.28 16.43
N GLN A 28 28.07 18.26 17.54
CA GLN A 28 27.51 18.04 18.86
C GLN A 28 26.45 19.08 19.12
N ALA A 29 25.28 18.63 19.52
CA ALA A 29 24.21 19.49 20.03
C ALA A 29 24.75 20.34 21.19
N VAL A 30 24.73 21.65 21.02
CA VAL A 30 24.98 22.60 22.08
C VAL A 30 23.85 22.47 23.09
N MET A 31 24.14 21.84 24.22
CA MET A 31 23.28 21.84 25.39
C MET A 31 23.21 23.29 25.90
N SER A 32 22.11 23.97 25.62
CA SER A 32 21.77 25.23 26.30
C SER A 32 21.47 24.92 27.76
N ALA A 33 22.21 25.59 28.65
CA ALA A 33 22.02 25.54 30.10
C ALA A 33 20.58 25.93 30.49
N PRO A 34 20.01 25.33 31.55
CA PRO A 34 18.68 25.68 31.99
C PRO A 34 18.70 27.07 32.64
N ILE A 35 17.88 27.99 32.12
CA ILE A 35 17.59 29.26 32.76
C ILE A 35 16.79 28.96 34.04
N SER A 36 17.42 29.21 35.18
CA SER A 36 16.77 29.18 36.48
C SER A 36 15.79 30.35 36.60
N LEU A 37 14.50 30.08 36.54
CA LEU A 37 13.44 31.00 36.92
C LEU A 37 12.90 30.64 38.29
N ALA A 38 12.86 31.63 39.17
CA ALA A 38 12.45 31.57 40.56
C ALA A 38 11.01 31.04 40.79
N PRO A 39 10.70 30.51 41.98
CA PRO A 39 9.44 29.86 42.27
C PRO A 39 8.32 30.86 42.50
N GLY A 40 7.32 30.86 41.67
CA GLY A 40 6.10 31.64 41.87
C GLY A 40 5.00 31.20 40.90
N GLY A 41 4.01 30.46 41.38
CA GLY A 41 2.78 30.19 40.64
C GLY A 41 2.46 28.71 40.43
N SER A 42 1.94 28.07 41.45
CA SER A 42 1.23 26.79 41.35
C SER A 42 -0.06 26.95 40.56
N SER A 43 -0.27 26.29 39.47
CA SER A 43 -1.54 25.72 38.99
C SER A 43 -1.67 25.43 37.49
N SER A 44 -0.64 25.64 36.66
CA SER A 44 -0.83 25.41 35.19
C SER A 44 -0.08 24.21 34.60
N ARG A 45 0.62 23.42 35.40
CA ARG A 45 1.41 22.26 34.89
C ARG A 45 0.67 20.96 34.71
N ILE A 46 -0.54 20.84 35.25
CA ILE A 46 -1.31 19.56 35.19
C ILE A 46 -2.07 19.46 33.86
N SER A 47 -2.47 20.56 33.25
CA SER A 47 -3.28 20.51 32.04
C SER A 47 -2.47 20.21 30.76
N THR A 48 -1.18 20.58 30.72
CA THR A 48 -0.35 20.38 29.52
C THR A 48 0.07 18.92 29.32
N ARG A 49 0.35 18.18 30.40
CA ARG A 49 0.77 16.79 30.28
C ARG A 49 -0.40 15.87 29.91
N ALA A 50 -1.56 16.09 30.53
CA ALA A 50 -2.79 15.36 30.19
C ALA A 50 -3.25 15.68 28.75
N GLY A 51 -3.10 16.92 28.28
CA GLY A 51 -3.41 17.32 26.92
C GLY A 51 -2.47 16.68 25.87
N LEU A 52 -1.18 16.53 26.17
CA LEU A 52 -0.21 15.88 25.30
C LEU A 52 -0.41 14.36 25.25
N GLU A 53 -0.74 13.72 26.37
CA GLU A 53 -1.07 12.29 26.43
C GLU A 53 -2.36 12.00 25.65
N ALA A 54 -3.39 12.82 25.79
CA ALA A 54 -4.63 12.70 25.04
C ALA A 54 -4.44 12.93 23.52
N ALA A 55 -3.58 13.85 23.12
CA ALA A 55 -3.23 14.08 21.72
C ALA A 55 -2.45 12.90 21.13
N THR A 56 -1.53 12.31 21.91
CA THR A 56 -0.78 11.12 21.48
C THR A 56 -1.69 9.89 21.34
N GLU A 57 -2.66 9.75 22.21
CA GLU A 57 -3.65 8.66 22.13
C GLU A 57 -4.55 8.80 20.90
N ARG A 58 -5.01 10.01 20.57
CA ARG A 58 -5.82 10.31 19.38
C ARG A 58 -5.10 10.01 18.07
N THR A 59 -3.80 10.26 17.99
CA THR A 59 -3.00 9.97 16.78
C THR A 59 -2.70 8.47 16.59
N ARG A 60 -2.94 7.64 17.59
CA ARG A 60 -2.71 6.20 17.52
C ARG A 60 -3.92 5.39 17.06
N GLN A 61 -5.08 6.00 16.90
CA GLN A 61 -6.30 5.33 16.48
C GLN A 61 -6.74 5.81 15.10
N PRO A 62 -7.09 4.90 14.20
CA PRO A 62 -7.61 5.27 12.90
C PRO A 62 -8.99 5.95 13.06
N ILE A 63 -9.22 7.03 12.33
CA ILE A 63 -10.43 7.83 12.41
C ILE A 63 -11.24 7.75 11.11
N VAL A 64 -10.58 7.99 9.98
CA VAL A 64 -11.20 7.98 8.63
C VAL A 64 -10.70 6.76 7.89
N THR A 65 -11.48 5.70 7.85
CA THR A 65 -11.02 4.41 7.35
C THR A 65 -11.70 3.99 6.07
N GLY A 66 -10.86 3.54 5.11
CA GLY A 66 -11.31 2.75 3.97
C GLY A 66 -11.36 1.26 4.33
N THR A 67 -12.25 0.52 3.65
CA THR A 67 -12.42 -0.92 3.84
C THR A 67 -11.52 -1.74 2.90
N SER A 68 -12.04 -2.80 2.34
CA SER A 68 -11.30 -3.79 1.57
C SER A 68 -10.67 -3.24 0.29
N VAL A 69 -9.54 -3.81 -0.07
CA VAL A 69 -8.91 -3.73 -1.40
C VAL A 69 -8.71 -5.15 -1.89
N LEU A 70 -9.10 -5.43 -3.12
CA LEU A 70 -8.92 -6.72 -3.76
C LEU A 70 -7.86 -6.62 -4.85
N GLY A 71 -7.06 -7.66 -5.03
CA GLY A 71 -6.07 -7.77 -6.08
C GLY A 71 -6.05 -9.16 -6.68
N ILE A 72 -5.84 -9.24 -8.00
CA ILE A 72 -5.75 -10.48 -8.76
C ILE A 72 -4.69 -10.37 -9.85
N LYS A 73 -3.87 -11.41 -9.97
CA LYS A 73 -3.00 -11.59 -11.14
C LYS A 73 -3.79 -12.27 -12.24
N TYR A 74 -3.65 -11.82 -13.47
CA TYR A 74 -4.22 -12.42 -14.65
C TYR A 74 -3.16 -12.52 -15.75
N LYS A 75 -3.47 -13.10 -16.89
CA LYS A 75 -2.53 -13.43 -17.95
C LYS A 75 -1.62 -12.28 -18.37
N ASP A 76 -2.16 -11.08 -18.53
CA ASP A 76 -1.44 -9.93 -19.09
C ASP A 76 -0.95 -8.93 -18.03
N GLY A 77 -1.26 -9.16 -16.73
CA GLY A 77 -0.87 -8.24 -15.68
C GLY A 77 -1.54 -8.45 -14.34
N VAL A 78 -1.78 -7.35 -13.64
CA VAL A 78 -2.41 -7.33 -12.32
C VAL A 78 -3.55 -6.32 -12.29
N MET A 79 -4.61 -6.66 -11.59
CA MET A 79 -5.77 -5.78 -11.42
C MET A 79 -6.07 -5.60 -9.94
N LEU A 80 -6.36 -4.35 -9.54
CA LEU A 80 -6.85 -4.01 -8.20
C LEU A 80 -8.25 -3.43 -8.27
N ALA A 81 -9.06 -3.74 -7.27
CA ALA A 81 -10.38 -3.14 -7.08
C ALA A 81 -10.55 -2.63 -5.65
N ALA A 82 -11.15 -1.46 -5.49
CA ALA A 82 -11.52 -0.88 -4.21
C ALA A 82 -12.80 -0.07 -4.34
N ASP A 83 -13.58 0.03 -3.27
CA ASP A 83 -14.68 0.97 -3.21
C ASP A 83 -14.19 2.39 -2.91
N THR A 84 -15.04 3.39 -3.09
CA THR A 84 -14.70 4.80 -2.92
C THR A 84 -15.14 5.38 -1.57
N LEU A 85 -15.50 4.54 -0.60
CA LEU A 85 -15.97 5.00 0.70
C LEU A 85 -14.83 5.11 1.70
N CYS A 86 -14.75 6.26 2.38
CA CYS A 86 -14.05 6.41 3.64
C CYS A 86 -15.04 6.77 4.75
N SER A 87 -15.12 5.91 5.75
CA SER A 87 -16.05 6.03 6.88
C SER A 87 -15.39 6.73 8.06
N TYR A 88 -16.15 7.60 8.73
CA TYR A 88 -15.78 8.17 10.02
C TYR A 88 -16.55 7.42 11.12
N GLY A 89 -15.90 6.41 11.72
CA GLY A 89 -16.59 5.47 12.59
C GLY A 89 -17.68 4.71 11.84
N SER A 90 -18.95 4.86 12.26
CA SER A 90 -20.11 4.26 11.61
C SER A 90 -20.75 5.14 10.52
N MET A 91 -20.26 6.38 10.34
CA MET A 91 -20.83 7.31 9.36
C MET A 91 -20.10 7.20 8.02
N ALA A 92 -20.84 6.98 6.94
CA ALA A 92 -20.36 7.04 5.56
C ALA A 92 -20.13 8.50 5.13
N LYS A 93 -18.94 9.04 5.46
CA LYS A 93 -18.67 10.48 5.34
C LYS A 93 -18.14 10.87 3.96
N TYR A 94 -17.12 10.20 3.45
CA TYR A 94 -16.49 10.52 2.18
C TYR A 94 -16.79 9.42 1.16
N LYS A 95 -17.64 9.72 0.17
CA LYS A 95 -18.14 8.73 -0.80
C LYS A 95 -17.36 8.72 -2.13
N ASP A 96 -16.36 9.56 -2.28
CA ASP A 96 -15.51 9.65 -3.47
C ASP A 96 -14.02 9.70 -3.09
N ALA A 97 -13.60 8.86 -2.15
CA ALA A 97 -12.21 8.74 -1.76
C ALA A 97 -11.47 7.80 -2.72
N ARG A 98 -10.42 8.30 -3.35
CA ARG A 98 -9.58 7.51 -4.26
C ARG A 98 -8.56 6.73 -3.46
N ARG A 99 -8.73 5.40 -3.40
CA ARG A 99 -7.87 4.50 -2.62
C ARG A 99 -6.89 3.70 -3.47
N LEU A 100 -6.98 3.86 -4.79
CA LEU A 100 -6.03 3.34 -5.77
C LEU A 100 -5.24 4.51 -6.35
N THR A 101 -3.91 4.41 -6.33
CA THR A 101 -3.02 5.48 -6.76
C THR A 101 -1.86 4.92 -7.58
N LYS A 102 -1.58 5.57 -8.68
CA LYS A 102 -0.37 5.35 -9.48
C LYS A 102 0.83 5.99 -8.75
N ILE A 103 1.90 5.24 -8.55
CA ILE A 103 3.16 5.73 -7.98
C ILE A 103 4.12 6.10 -9.10
N ASN A 104 4.41 5.16 -9.99
CA ASN A 104 5.17 5.34 -11.22
C ASN A 104 4.45 4.66 -12.40
N ASP A 105 5.06 4.59 -13.57
CA ASP A 105 4.41 4.03 -14.74
C ASP A 105 4.17 2.52 -14.68
N SER A 106 4.92 1.82 -13.83
CA SER A 106 4.86 0.36 -13.67
C SER A 106 4.24 -0.09 -12.35
N THR A 107 3.98 0.82 -11.38
CA THR A 107 3.57 0.46 -10.02
C THR A 107 2.29 1.16 -9.59
N LEU A 108 1.34 0.35 -9.14
CA LEU A 108 0.05 0.74 -8.61
C LEU A 108 -0.02 0.40 -7.11
N LEU A 109 -0.53 1.32 -6.31
CA LEU A 109 -0.75 1.16 -4.87
C LEU A 109 -2.24 1.25 -4.56
N GLY A 110 -2.74 0.26 -3.82
CA GLY A 110 -4.06 0.28 -3.20
C GLY A 110 -3.95 0.24 -1.68
N ALA A 111 -4.81 0.95 -0.96
CA ALA A 111 -4.79 1.00 0.48
C ALA A 111 -6.15 0.83 1.15
N GLY A 112 -6.17 0.02 2.19
CA GLY A 112 -7.18 -0.02 3.24
C GLY A 112 -6.69 0.67 4.51
N GLY A 113 -7.59 0.94 5.47
CA GLY A 113 -7.24 1.58 6.73
C GLY A 113 -7.34 3.11 6.71
N GLU A 114 -6.52 3.78 7.50
CA GLU A 114 -6.58 5.24 7.70
C GLU A 114 -6.20 6.00 6.42
N TYR A 115 -7.10 6.88 5.97
CA TYR A 115 -6.94 7.59 4.70
C TYR A 115 -5.85 8.68 4.76
N SER A 116 -5.68 9.33 5.89
CA SER A 116 -4.63 10.36 6.07
C SER A 116 -3.22 9.77 6.04
N ASP A 117 -3.04 8.59 6.64
CA ASP A 117 -1.78 7.87 6.58
C ASP A 117 -1.47 7.41 5.15
N PHE A 118 -2.50 6.96 4.41
CA PHE A 118 -2.37 6.61 2.99
C PHE A 118 -1.93 7.81 2.13
N GLN A 119 -2.50 9.00 2.35
CA GLN A 119 -2.07 10.21 1.65
C GLN A 119 -0.59 10.51 1.93
N SER A 120 -0.18 10.44 3.19
CA SER A 120 1.22 10.64 3.59
C SER A 120 2.18 9.62 2.96
N ILE A 121 1.79 8.35 2.90
CA ILE A 121 2.56 7.29 2.23
C ILE A 121 2.66 7.57 0.72
N THR A 122 1.56 7.94 0.09
CA THR A 122 1.51 8.27 -1.34
C THR A 122 2.43 9.45 -1.67
N ASP A 123 2.40 10.50 -0.86
CA ASP A 123 3.26 11.68 -1.05
C ASP A 123 4.74 11.33 -0.86
N LEU A 124 5.06 10.44 0.09
CA LEU A 124 6.41 9.94 0.31
C LEU A 124 6.92 9.18 -0.93
N LEU A 125 6.14 8.23 -1.42
CA LEU A 125 6.52 7.40 -2.57
C LEU A 125 6.66 8.23 -3.86
N LYS A 126 5.71 9.14 -4.11
CA LYS A 126 5.78 10.03 -5.29
C LYS A 126 6.98 10.97 -5.24
N ARG A 127 7.37 11.42 -4.05
CA ARG A 127 8.56 12.25 -3.87
C ARG A 127 9.82 11.45 -4.15
N ASN A 128 9.94 10.22 -3.63
CA ASN A 128 11.08 9.35 -3.91
C ASN A 128 11.18 9.08 -5.43
N ALA A 129 10.09 8.69 -6.07
CA ALA A 129 10.07 8.45 -7.52
C ALA A 129 10.46 9.71 -8.35
N LEU A 130 10.11 10.90 -7.87
CA LEU A 130 10.53 12.15 -8.50
C LEU A 130 12.02 12.45 -8.27
N GLU A 131 12.53 12.20 -7.06
CA GLU A 131 13.95 12.36 -6.72
C GLU A 131 14.82 11.43 -7.57
N ASP A 132 14.40 10.18 -7.77
CA ASP A 132 15.08 9.21 -8.62
C ASP A 132 15.12 9.69 -10.09
N LYS A 133 14.00 10.14 -10.63
CA LYS A 133 13.95 10.73 -11.99
C LYS A 133 14.87 11.92 -12.13
N CYS A 134 14.85 12.86 -11.18
CA CYS A 134 15.73 14.02 -11.21
C CYS A 134 17.21 13.65 -11.11
N THR A 135 17.55 12.61 -10.36
CA THR A 135 18.92 12.14 -10.21
C THR A 135 19.43 11.51 -11.51
N ALA A 136 18.59 10.73 -12.14
CA ALA A 136 18.91 10.09 -13.41
C ALA A 136 19.07 11.11 -14.56
N ASP A 137 18.16 12.08 -14.68
CA ASP A 137 18.29 13.18 -15.64
C ASP A 137 19.60 13.94 -15.45
N SER A 138 20.08 14.11 -14.21
CA SER A 138 21.33 14.79 -13.90
C SER A 138 22.58 14.00 -14.30
N LEU A 139 22.48 12.68 -14.37
CA LEU A 139 23.57 11.78 -14.73
C LEU A 139 23.62 11.44 -16.23
N TYR A 140 22.68 11.96 -17.02
CA TYR A 140 22.52 11.62 -18.46
C TYR A 140 22.38 10.10 -18.70
N GLU A 141 21.82 9.37 -17.73
CA GLU A 141 21.50 7.97 -17.89
C GLU A 141 20.19 7.84 -18.68
N GLU A 142 20.28 7.38 -19.93
CA GLU A 142 19.12 7.17 -20.80
C GLU A 142 18.24 5.99 -20.30
N ASP A 143 18.83 5.06 -19.54
CA ASP A 143 18.14 3.90 -18.97
C ASP A 143 17.91 4.07 -17.47
N VAL A 144 17.02 4.97 -17.09
CA VAL A 144 16.53 5.02 -15.71
C VAL A 144 15.66 3.80 -15.48
N ASN A 145 16.18 2.83 -14.77
CA ASN A 145 15.36 1.77 -14.23
C ASN A 145 14.40 2.37 -13.20
N GLU A 146 13.16 2.66 -13.62
CA GLU A 146 12.11 3.03 -12.67
C GLU A 146 12.03 1.95 -11.59
N GLU A 147 11.91 2.37 -10.32
CA GLU A 147 11.73 1.44 -9.21
C GLU A 147 10.62 0.43 -9.55
N CYS A 148 10.95 -0.84 -9.56
CA CYS A 148 9.97 -1.88 -9.84
C CYS A 148 9.03 -2.07 -8.63
N ALA A 149 7.85 -2.63 -8.88
CA ALA A 149 6.85 -2.85 -7.83
C ALA A 149 7.38 -3.61 -6.62
N ARG A 150 8.35 -4.51 -6.80
CA ARG A 150 9.00 -5.27 -5.72
C ARG A 150 9.90 -4.40 -4.84
N GLU A 151 10.56 -3.42 -5.40
CA GLU A 151 11.42 -2.47 -4.65
C GLU A 151 10.56 -1.55 -3.80
N VAL A 152 9.50 -0.98 -4.37
CA VAL A 152 8.50 -0.21 -3.64
C VAL A 152 7.90 -1.02 -2.49
N TRP A 153 7.55 -2.28 -2.73
CA TRP A 153 7.04 -3.19 -1.72
C TRP A 153 8.03 -3.45 -0.58
N ASN A 154 9.32 -3.69 -0.89
CA ASN A 154 10.38 -3.86 0.10
C ASN A 154 10.62 -2.57 0.91
N TYR A 155 10.59 -1.41 0.24
CA TYR A 155 10.70 -0.12 0.90
C TYR A 155 9.55 0.10 1.89
N LEU A 156 8.31 -0.13 1.45
CA LEU A 156 7.12 -0.02 2.31
C LEU A 156 7.21 -0.97 3.51
N ARG A 157 7.65 -2.21 3.32
CA ARG A 157 7.90 -3.14 4.43
C ARG A 157 8.84 -2.54 5.47
N ALA A 158 9.95 -1.96 5.03
CA ALA A 158 10.93 -1.36 5.93
C ALA A 158 10.34 -0.14 6.68
N VAL A 159 9.59 0.71 5.99
CA VAL A 159 8.91 1.87 6.59
C VAL A 159 7.89 1.42 7.65
N MET A 160 6.99 0.49 7.31
CA MET A 160 5.92 0.01 8.20
C MET A 160 6.52 -0.67 9.44
N TYR A 161 7.54 -1.53 9.27
CA TYR A 161 8.22 -2.19 10.37
C TYR A 161 8.95 -1.20 11.29
N ASN A 162 9.63 -0.20 10.74
CA ASN A 162 10.31 0.84 11.51
C ASN A 162 9.33 1.68 12.35
N ARG A 163 8.19 2.05 11.75
CA ARG A 163 7.12 2.79 12.43
C ARG A 163 6.52 1.96 13.57
N ARG A 164 6.25 0.68 13.32
CA ARG A 164 5.76 -0.26 14.35
C ARG A 164 6.74 -0.36 15.52
N ASN A 165 8.04 -0.46 15.27
CA ASN A 165 9.05 -0.57 16.34
C ASN A 165 9.13 0.68 17.21
N LYS A 166 8.78 1.84 16.66
CA LYS A 166 8.70 3.12 17.40
C LYS A 166 7.35 3.33 18.09
N MET A 167 6.50 2.31 18.18
CA MET A 167 5.14 2.38 18.75
C MET A 167 4.27 3.48 18.11
N ASN A 168 4.54 3.80 16.85
CA ASN A 168 3.80 4.76 16.04
C ASN A 168 3.49 4.19 14.66
N PRO A 169 2.70 3.11 14.57
CA PRO A 169 2.38 2.45 13.31
C PRO A 169 1.52 3.33 12.41
N LEU A 170 1.68 3.17 11.09
CA LEU A 170 0.73 3.63 10.09
C LEU A 170 -0.40 2.60 9.99
N TRP A 171 -1.64 3.06 10.07
CA TRP A 171 -2.82 2.18 10.14
C TRP A 171 -3.34 1.81 8.75
N ASN A 172 -2.46 1.27 7.91
CA ASN A 172 -2.81 0.87 6.54
C ASN A 172 -2.42 -0.58 6.26
N ASP A 173 -3.29 -1.24 5.51
CA ASP A 173 -2.98 -2.46 4.79
C ASP A 173 -2.80 -2.06 3.32
N LEU A 174 -1.59 -2.23 2.79
CA LEU A 174 -1.18 -1.75 1.48
C LEU A 174 -1.08 -2.92 0.50
N VAL A 175 -1.63 -2.75 -0.69
CA VAL A 175 -1.50 -3.72 -1.78
C VAL A 175 -0.70 -3.06 -2.90
N VAL A 176 0.44 -3.63 -3.22
CA VAL A 176 1.32 -3.18 -4.30
C VAL A 176 1.14 -4.11 -5.48
N ALA A 177 0.82 -3.54 -6.63
CA ALA A 177 0.66 -4.27 -7.89
C ALA A 177 1.54 -3.65 -8.98
N GLY A 178 2.09 -4.48 -9.84
CA GLY A 178 2.93 -4.01 -10.94
C GLY A 178 3.71 -5.11 -11.59
N PHE A 179 4.86 -4.77 -12.13
CA PHE A 179 5.80 -5.73 -12.67
C PHE A 179 7.08 -5.74 -11.84
N SER A 180 7.68 -6.89 -11.68
CA SER A 180 8.96 -7.03 -11.03
C SER A 180 9.99 -7.51 -12.04
N GLN A 181 11.12 -6.82 -12.09
CA GLN A 181 12.28 -7.36 -12.77
C GLN A 181 12.77 -8.62 -12.02
N PRO A 182 13.28 -9.63 -12.74
CA PRO A 182 13.82 -10.82 -12.09
C PRO A 182 14.98 -10.44 -11.17
N ALA A 183 14.86 -10.79 -9.90
CA ALA A 183 15.90 -10.51 -8.90
C ALA A 183 17.12 -11.40 -9.18
N GLY A 184 18.25 -10.79 -9.52
CA GLY A 184 19.55 -11.45 -9.42
C GLY A 184 20.42 -11.40 -10.67
N VAL A 185 21.56 -10.78 -10.52
CA VAL A 185 22.74 -10.98 -11.40
C VAL A 185 23.15 -12.44 -11.25
N GLY A 186 22.73 -13.31 -12.19
CA GLY A 186 23.19 -14.69 -12.24
C GLY A 186 22.13 -15.77 -12.54
N ASP A 187 20.86 -15.44 -12.51
CA ASP A 187 19.83 -16.41 -12.89
C ASP A 187 19.56 -16.34 -14.40
N ALA A 188 19.86 -17.41 -15.13
CA ALA A 188 19.73 -17.51 -16.58
C ALA A 188 18.26 -17.48 -17.07
N SER A 189 17.28 -17.28 -16.15
CA SER A 189 15.89 -16.94 -16.44
C SER A 189 15.64 -15.43 -16.42
N ALA A 190 16.68 -14.61 -16.42
CA ALA A 190 16.62 -13.16 -16.50
C ALA A 190 16.11 -12.73 -17.89
N GLY A 191 14.80 -12.61 -18.07
CA GLY A 191 14.28 -12.26 -19.39
C GLY A 191 12.87 -11.70 -19.45
N GLU A 192 12.00 -11.98 -18.50
CA GLU A 192 10.63 -11.47 -18.56
C GLU A 192 10.19 -10.86 -17.23
N ASP A 193 9.72 -9.61 -17.31
CA ASP A 193 9.04 -8.96 -16.19
C ASP A 193 7.79 -9.76 -15.83
N LYS A 194 7.74 -10.23 -14.59
CA LYS A 194 6.60 -11.02 -14.10
C LYS A 194 5.60 -10.13 -13.38
N PRO A 195 4.30 -10.38 -13.55
CA PRO A 195 3.29 -9.67 -12.78
C PRO A 195 3.50 -9.90 -11.28
N PHE A 196 3.57 -8.81 -10.54
CA PHE A 196 3.82 -8.77 -9.11
C PHE A 196 2.59 -8.28 -8.37
N LEU A 197 2.19 -9.01 -7.35
CA LEU A 197 1.12 -8.61 -6.42
C LEU A 197 1.57 -8.95 -5.01
N GLY A 198 1.73 -7.94 -4.17
CA GLY A 198 2.22 -8.09 -2.81
C GLY A 198 1.41 -7.27 -1.81
N LEU A 199 1.30 -7.78 -0.59
CA LEU A 199 0.67 -7.10 0.55
C LEU A 199 1.72 -6.65 1.54
N VAL A 200 1.50 -5.48 2.15
CA VAL A 200 2.23 -4.98 3.32
C VAL A 200 1.21 -4.59 4.39
N ASP A 201 1.26 -5.26 5.53
CA ASP A 201 0.40 -4.98 6.69
C ASP A 201 0.97 -3.82 7.53
N LYS A 202 0.13 -3.21 8.36
CA LYS A 202 0.47 -2.14 9.32
C LYS A 202 1.62 -2.46 10.28
N ILE A 203 1.92 -3.73 10.51
CA ILE A 203 3.04 -4.18 11.35
C ILE A 203 4.29 -4.54 10.57
N GLY A 204 4.26 -4.41 9.23
CA GLY A 204 5.37 -4.75 8.36
C GLY A 204 5.43 -6.23 7.96
N THR A 205 4.34 -6.99 8.16
CA THR A 205 4.21 -8.35 7.59
C THR A 205 3.94 -8.23 6.10
N THR A 206 4.62 -9.06 5.33
CA THR A 206 4.53 -9.03 3.86
C THR A 206 4.35 -10.42 3.31
N TYR A 207 3.54 -10.54 2.27
CA TYR A 207 3.47 -11.74 1.45
C TYR A 207 3.11 -11.40 0.00
N GLU A 208 3.47 -12.29 -0.90
CA GLU A 208 3.13 -12.26 -2.32
C GLU A 208 2.21 -13.43 -2.63
N ASP A 209 1.15 -13.19 -3.41
CA ASP A 209 0.22 -14.23 -3.85
C ASP A 209 -0.37 -13.84 -5.22
N SER A 210 -1.05 -14.77 -5.87
CA SER A 210 -1.82 -14.52 -7.10
C SER A 210 -3.13 -13.80 -6.85
N VAL A 211 -3.68 -13.93 -5.64
CA VAL A 211 -4.88 -13.23 -5.19
C VAL A 211 -4.66 -12.66 -3.79
N ILE A 212 -4.96 -11.39 -3.61
CA ILE A 212 -4.82 -10.69 -2.33
C ILE A 212 -6.10 -9.92 -2.02
N ALA A 213 -6.50 -9.93 -0.77
CA ALA A 213 -7.58 -9.07 -0.28
C ALA A 213 -7.26 -8.55 1.12
N THR A 214 -7.63 -7.30 1.40
CA THR A 214 -7.46 -6.67 2.71
C THR A 214 -8.78 -6.56 3.45
N GLY A 215 -8.73 -6.32 4.75
CA GLY A 215 -9.90 -6.10 5.59
C GLY A 215 -10.93 -7.25 5.54
N PHE A 216 -12.21 -6.93 5.42
CA PHE A 216 -13.28 -7.93 5.29
C PHE A 216 -13.17 -8.77 4.01
N GLY A 217 -12.53 -8.25 2.96
CA GLY A 217 -12.25 -8.99 1.74
C GLY A 217 -11.44 -10.26 1.97
N SER A 218 -10.58 -10.27 3.00
CA SER A 218 -9.78 -11.46 3.34
C SER A 218 -10.64 -12.65 3.80
N TYR A 219 -11.81 -12.40 4.34
CA TYR A 219 -12.73 -13.45 4.80
C TYR A 219 -13.78 -13.82 3.75
N LEU A 220 -14.28 -12.85 2.99
CA LEU A 220 -15.41 -13.03 2.08
C LEU A 220 -14.98 -13.20 0.63
N ALA A 221 -14.00 -12.42 0.16
CA ALA A 221 -13.59 -12.41 -1.23
C ALA A 221 -12.48 -13.44 -1.54
N ILE A 222 -11.51 -13.65 -0.64
CA ILE A 222 -10.41 -14.60 -0.90
C ILE A 222 -10.90 -16.02 -1.24
N PRO A 223 -11.87 -16.62 -0.52
CA PRO A 223 -12.35 -17.94 -0.89
C PRO A 223 -12.90 -18.01 -2.32
N ILE A 224 -13.67 -16.99 -2.72
CA ILE A 224 -14.26 -16.89 -4.06
C ILE A 224 -13.18 -16.68 -5.12
N LEU A 225 -12.22 -15.78 -4.83
CA LEU A 225 -11.11 -15.50 -5.72
C LEU A 225 -10.26 -16.76 -5.94
N ARG A 226 -9.90 -17.48 -4.87
CA ARG A 226 -9.08 -18.69 -4.95
C ARG A 226 -9.77 -19.84 -5.68
N GLU A 227 -11.09 -19.97 -5.56
CA GLU A 227 -11.87 -21.00 -6.26
C GLU A 227 -11.90 -20.74 -7.76
N LYS A 228 -12.03 -19.47 -8.18
CA LYS A 228 -12.22 -19.09 -9.58
C LYS A 228 -10.94 -18.63 -10.27
N HIS A 229 -9.87 -18.38 -9.53
CA HIS A 229 -8.60 -17.92 -10.09
C HIS A 229 -7.94 -19.01 -10.95
N ARG A 230 -7.44 -18.60 -12.12
CA ARG A 230 -6.61 -19.39 -13.03
C ARG A 230 -5.50 -18.49 -13.58
N GLU A 231 -4.35 -19.06 -13.87
CA GLU A 231 -3.20 -18.29 -14.40
C GLU A 231 -3.46 -17.72 -15.81
N ASP A 232 -4.32 -18.39 -16.59
CA ASP A 232 -4.73 -18.03 -17.94
C ASP A 232 -5.96 -17.11 -18.01
N LEU A 233 -6.37 -16.53 -16.87
CA LEU A 233 -7.55 -15.68 -16.77
C LEU A 233 -7.41 -14.44 -17.68
N GLU A 234 -8.41 -14.18 -18.51
CA GLU A 234 -8.44 -12.98 -19.37
C GLU A 234 -8.85 -11.73 -18.58
N GLU A 235 -8.51 -10.54 -19.10
CA GLU A 235 -8.83 -9.25 -18.46
C GLU A 235 -10.31 -9.11 -18.14
N GLY A 236 -11.20 -9.47 -19.10
CA GLY A 236 -12.65 -9.36 -18.91
C GLY A 236 -13.18 -10.30 -17.82
N GLU A 237 -12.66 -11.51 -17.73
CA GLU A 237 -13.02 -12.48 -16.69
C GLU A 237 -12.50 -12.03 -15.31
N ALA A 238 -11.27 -11.53 -15.24
CA ALA A 238 -10.68 -11.00 -14.01
C ALA A 238 -11.48 -9.82 -13.47
N ARG A 239 -11.90 -8.91 -14.36
CA ARG A 239 -12.75 -7.77 -14.02
C ARG A 239 -14.09 -8.20 -13.48
N ALA A 240 -14.78 -9.10 -14.19
CA ALA A 240 -16.09 -9.62 -13.76
C ALA A 240 -15.99 -10.32 -12.40
N LEU A 241 -14.92 -11.09 -12.17
CA LEU A 241 -14.69 -11.77 -10.90
C LEU A 241 -14.46 -10.76 -9.75
N LEU A 242 -13.70 -9.69 -9.99
CA LEU A 242 -13.51 -8.63 -8.99
C LEU A 242 -14.81 -7.88 -8.70
N GLU A 243 -15.62 -7.57 -9.73
CA GLU A 243 -16.93 -6.93 -9.56
C GLU A 243 -17.89 -7.81 -8.74
N ASP A 244 -17.91 -9.12 -8.99
CA ASP A 244 -18.70 -10.08 -8.21
C ASP A 244 -18.27 -10.12 -6.75
N CYS A 245 -16.96 -10.14 -6.49
CA CYS A 245 -16.43 -10.09 -5.13
C CYS A 245 -16.75 -8.75 -4.43
N MET A 246 -16.64 -7.62 -5.14
CA MET A 246 -17.01 -6.31 -4.60
C MET A 246 -18.52 -6.22 -4.31
N ARG A 247 -19.36 -6.86 -5.14
CA ARG A 247 -20.81 -6.97 -4.90
C ARG A 247 -21.12 -7.75 -3.63
N VAL A 248 -20.43 -8.87 -3.40
CA VAL A 248 -20.56 -9.64 -2.15
C VAL A 248 -20.13 -8.80 -0.94
N LEU A 249 -19.03 -8.05 -1.06
CA LEU A 249 -18.57 -7.15 0.00
C LEU A 249 -19.60 -6.05 0.28
N PHE A 250 -20.19 -5.45 -0.75
CA PHE A 250 -21.25 -4.45 -0.59
C PHE A 250 -22.47 -4.98 0.18
N TYR A 251 -22.85 -6.25 -0.05
CA TYR A 251 -23.96 -6.86 0.67
C TYR A 251 -23.65 -7.25 2.11
N ARG A 252 -22.39 -7.49 2.44
CA ARG A 252 -21.99 -8.09 3.74
C ARG A 252 -21.18 -7.17 4.64
N ASP A 253 -20.46 -6.20 4.08
CA ASP A 253 -19.70 -5.21 4.84
C ASP A 253 -20.52 -3.90 4.96
N CYS A 254 -20.86 -3.53 6.19
CA CYS A 254 -21.63 -2.32 6.47
C CYS A 254 -20.86 -1.02 6.15
N ARG A 255 -19.57 -1.09 5.87
CA ARG A 255 -18.71 0.03 5.50
C ARG A 255 -18.31 0.03 4.02
N ALA A 256 -18.90 -0.83 3.21
CA ALA A 256 -18.68 -0.86 1.77
C ALA A 256 -19.71 -0.01 1.01
N LEU A 257 -19.32 0.46 -0.17
CA LEU A 257 -20.18 1.18 -1.10
C LEU A 257 -20.25 0.42 -2.43
N ASN A 258 -21.37 0.56 -3.16
CA ASN A 258 -21.54 -0.01 -4.50
C ASN A 258 -20.76 0.75 -5.59
N ARG A 259 -20.22 1.92 -5.27
CA ARG A 259 -19.36 2.69 -6.16
C ARG A 259 -17.92 2.25 -6.00
N ILE A 260 -17.37 1.65 -7.05
CA ILE A 260 -16.05 1.06 -7.06
C ILE A 260 -15.13 1.72 -8.08
N GLN A 261 -13.84 1.53 -7.89
CA GLN A 261 -12.79 1.88 -8.82
C GLN A 261 -11.94 0.65 -9.09
N ILE A 262 -11.65 0.40 -10.37
CA ILE A 262 -10.76 -0.67 -10.80
C ILE A 262 -9.52 -0.03 -11.43
N ALA A 263 -8.38 -0.58 -11.13
CA ALA A 263 -7.11 -0.22 -11.74
C ALA A 263 -6.39 -1.46 -12.23
N LYS A 264 -5.76 -1.37 -13.39
CA LYS A 264 -4.96 -2.44 -13.96
C LYS A 264 -3.53 -1.97 -14.26
N VAL A 265 -2.61 -2.89 -14.21
CA VAL A 265 -1.24 -2.71 -14.65
C VAL A 265 -0.92 -3.76 -15.68
N THR A 266 -0.61 -3.32 -16.90
CA THR A 266 -0.18 -4.18 -18.00
C THR A 266 1.19 -3.75 -18.50
N LYS A 267 1.92 -4.65 -19.12
CA LYS A 267 3.23 -4.33 -19.69
C LYS A 267 3.13 -3.35 -20.87
N ALA A 268 2.01 -3.42 -21.62
CA ALA A 268 1.80 -2.59 -22.82
C ALA A 268 1.34 -1.17 -22.47
N ASP A 269 0.36 -1.06 -21.57
CA ASP A 269 -0.32 0.21 -21.29
C ASP A 269 0.16 0.88 -19.99
N GLY A 270 1.00 0.18 -19.19
CA GLY A 270 1.37 0.64 -17.85
C GLY A 270 0.19 0.63 -16.88
N VAL A 271 0.16 1.60 -15.97
CA VAL A 271 -0.89 1.74 -14.95
C VAL A 271 -2.08 2.52 -15.52
N LEU A 272 -3.24 1.88 -15.59
CA LEU A 272 -4.51 2.48 -15.96
C LEU A 272 -5.49 2.38 -14.79
N ILE A 273 -6.04 3.53 -14.38
CA ILE A 273 -7.02 3.64 -13.30
C ILE A 273 -8.34 4.09 -13.90
N SER A 274 -9.41 3.30 -13.72
CA SER A 274 -10.74 3.69 -14.21
C SER A 274 -11.33 4.84 -13.39
N GLU A 275 -12.25 5.59 -13.99
CA GLU A 275 -13.14 6.43 -13.21
C GLU A 275 -14.06 5.54 -12.36
N PRO A 276 -14.46 6.01 -11.15
CA PRO A 276 -15.38 5.26 -10.31
C PRO A 276 -16.74 5.11 -10.97
N TYR A 277 -17.28 3.92 -10.90
CA TYR A 277 -18.62 3.58 -11.40
C TYR A 277 -19.38 2.75 -10.37
N GLU A 278 -20.67 2.71 -10.52
CA GLU A 278 -21.56 1.94 -9.65
C GLU A 278 -21.76 0.54 -10.24
N ILE A 279 -21.60 -0.50 -9.40
CA ILE A 279 -21.95 -1.86 -9.75
C ILE A 279 -23.44 -2.09 -9.57
N GLU A 280 -24.03 -2.86 -10.46
CA GLU A 280 -25.42 -3.28 -10.35
C GLU A 280 -25.63 -4.11 -9.09
N THR A 281 -26.63 -3.72 -8.31
CA THR A 281 -27.00 -4.39 -7.06
C THR A 281 -28.49 -4.63 -7.04
N SER A 282 -28.90 -5.78 -6.52
CA SER A 282 -30.32 -6.14 -6.39
C SER A 282 -30.60 -6.52 -4.94
N TRP A 283 -31.57 -5.83 -4.36
CA TRP A 283 -32.14 -6.13 -3.04
C TRP A 283 -33.51 -6.80 -3.13
N ASP A 284 -34.03 -6.98 -4.34
CA ASP A 284 -35.36 -7.55 -4.62
C ASP A 284 -35.34 -9.09 -4.58
N SER A 285 -34.49 -9.69 -3.77
CA SER A 285 -34.53 -11.12 -3.50
C SER A 285 -35.78 -11.44 -2.68
N ALA A 286 -36.53 -12.44 -3.08
CA ALA A 286 -37.73 -12.89 -2.38
C ALA A 286 -37.49 -13.13 -0.87
N SER A 287 -36.28 -13.53 -0.50
CA SER A 287 -35.89 -13.69 0.92
C SER A 287 -35.77 -12.40 1.72
N PHE A 288 -35.63 -11.23 1.07
CA PHE A 288 -35.59 -9.92 1.71
C PHE A 288 -36.94 -9.19 1.60
N VAL A 289 -37.63 -9.38 0.51
CA VAL A 289 -38.95 -8.73 0.23
C VAL A 289 -40.06 -9.48 0.95
N GLU A 290 -39.98 -10.81 0.94
CA GLU A 290 -40.91 -11.67 1.66
C GLU A 290 -40.14 -12.47 2.75
N PRO A 291 -40.03 -11.93 3.97
CA PRO A 291 -39.43 -12.70 5.07
C PRO A 291 -40.23 -13.99 5.24
N LYS A 292 -39.54 -15.13 5.22
CA LYS A 292 -40.14 -16.44 5.51
C LYS A 292 -40.78 -16.40 6.90
N GLY A 293 -42.07 -16.17 6.97
CA GLY A 293 -42.83 -16.02 8.21
C GLY A 293 -44.12 -15.26 8.04
N GLN A 294 -44.30 -14.54 6.95
CA GLN A 294 -45.63 -14.13 6.50
C GLN A 294 -46.23 -15.19 5.60
N LEU A 295 -46.18 -16.43 6.05
CA LEU A 295 -47.13 -17.43 5.58
C LEU A 295 -48.48 -16.99 6.07
N GLU A 296 -49.41 -16.84 5.12
CA GLU A 296 -50.84 -16.65 5.33
C GLU A 296 -51.31 -17.51 6.53
N GLY A 297 -51.88 -16.88 7.48
CA GLY A 297 -52.59 -17.59 8.49
C GLY A 297 -51.94 -17.53 9.87
N ASP A 298 -52.52 -16.73 10.63
CA ASP A 298 -52.61 -16.75 12.05
C ASP A 298 -51.47 -16.09 12.84
N GLY A 299 -51.86 -14.93 13.27
CA GLY A 299 -51.16 -14.14 14.25
C GLY A 299 -50.84 -14.93 15.50
N GLY A 300 -49.66 -14.82 15.88
CA GLY A 300 -49.26 -15.36 17.16
C GLY A 300 -47.79 -15.09 17.39
N TRP A 301 -47.53 -13.97 17.97
CA TRP A 301 -46.44 -13.83 18.91
C TRP A 301 -47.03 -14.06 20.28
#